data_518c0f9c8edde1394da90f61294c1e8e
#
_entry.id   518c0f9c8edde1394da90f61294c1e8e
#
_cell.length_a   1.000
_cell.length_b   1.000
_cell.length_c   1.000
_cell.angle_alpha   90.00
_cell.angle_beta   90.00
_cell.angle_gamma   90.00
#
_symmetry.space_group_name_H-M   'P 1'
#
loop_
_entity.id
_entity.type
_entity.pdbx_description
1 polymer ?
#
loop_
_entity_poly.entity_id
_entity_poly.type
_entity_poly.pdbx_seq_one_letter_code
_entity_poly.pdbx_strand_id
1 'polypeptide(L)'
;MVVRAAVQNLRDRRRRAADRRFGVRLFAAAAVAAVAAVPFALLLVLVEGQWQPLRRLDAGTAQRLHHTAVTHPAWTSFLRFLSDWVWDPAVLRTAVALLTLWLVYRRAWRLAAWSAVTAVAGGLIGLLVKTVVERARPSLEDPVAHAPGFSFPSGHAMTATTSFAVLLLVLLPLVPRAWRPLCWCAAVLSVLGVGFTRVALGVHWFSDVVGGWLLGLAVVALTAWAFEAWRADIGRGHAEVSDGLEPELVDAHPEP
;
A
#
# COMPACT_ATOMS: atom_id res chain seq x y z
N MET A 1 40.30 21.27 -35.47
CA MET A 1 39.90 21.86 -34.17
C MET A 1 38.38 21.90 -33.98
N VAL A 2 37.58 22.32 -34.95
CA VAL A 2 36.12 22.51 -34.85
C VAL A 2 35.34 21.23 -34.50
N VAL A 3 35.67 20.06 -35.08
CA VAL A 3 34.97 18.78 -34.84
C VAL A 3 35.17 18.30 -33.41
N ARG A 4 36.37 18.47 -32.85
CA ARG A 4 36.64 18.07 -31.43
C ARG A 4 35.85 18.93 -30.43
N ALA A 5 35.73 20.23 -30.70
CA ALA A 5 34.96 21.15 -29.87
C ALA A 5 33.43 20.83 -29.91
N ALA A 6 32.93 20.48 -31.10
CA ALA A 6 31.53 20.07 -31.26
C ALA A 6 31.20 18.76 -30.53
N VAL A 7 32.10 17.77 -30.60
CA VAL A 7 31.93 16.49 -29.84
C VAL A 7 32.01 16.71 -28.33
N GLN A 8 32.93 17.58 -27.87
CA GLN A 8 32.99 17.95 -26.44
C GLN A 8 31.72 18.65 -26.00
N ASN A 9 31.22 19.62 -26.73
CA ASN A 9 29.96 20.32 -26.38
C ASN A 9 28.76 19.38 -26.32
N LEU A 10 28.67 18.38 -27.22
CA LEU A 10 27.62 17.36 -27.21
C LEU A 10 27.72 16.44 -25.98
N ARG A 11 28.94 16.05 -25.61
CA ARG A 11 29.20 15.27 -24.38
C ARG A 11 28.83 16.03 -23.12
N ASP A 12 29.18 17.31 -23.05
CA ASP A 12 28.88 18.15 -21.89
C ASP A 12 27.38 18.45 -21.77
N ARG A 13 26.68 18.65 -22.90
CA ARG A 13 25.21 18.77 -22.91
C ARG A 13 24.54 17.49 -22.44
N ARG A 14 25.02 16.32 -22.87
CA ARG A 14 24.49 15.01 -22.43
C ARG A 14 24.76 14.79 -20.93
N ARG A 15 25.94 15.11 -20.43
CA ARG A 15 26.27 15.03 -18.99
C ARG A 15 25.38 15.95 -18.15
N ARG A 16 25.25 17.24 -18.52
CA ARG A 16 24.36 18.19 -17.82
C ARG A 16 22.89 17.77 -17.86
N ALA A 17 22.42 17.17 -18.94
CA ALA A 17 21.07 16.63 -19.03
C ALA A 17 20.88 15.39 -18.13
N ALA A 18 21.91 14.53 -18.02
CA ALA A 18 21.90 13.38 -17.12
C ALA A 18 21.91 13.80 -15.64
N ASP A 19 22.78 14.76 -15.28
CA ASP A 19 22.87 15.30 -13.90
C ASP A 19 21.57 15.99 -13.49
N ARG A 20 20.96 16.77 -14.40
CA ARG A 20 19.67 17.42 -14.14
C ARG A 20 18.54 16.40 -13.95
N ARG A 21 18.53 15.33 -14.76
CA ARG A 21 17.55 14.23 -14.60
C ARG A 21 17.74 13.48 -13.29
N PHE A 22 18.99 13.26 -12.88
CA PHE A 22 19.31 12.63 -11.59
C PHE A 22 18.82 13.50 -10.43
N GLY A 23 19.09 14.80 -10.44
CA GLY A 23 18.62 15.72 -9.40
C GLY A 23 17.09 15.79 -9.31
N VAL A 24 16.37 15.83 -10.44
CA VAL A 24 14.89 15.81 -10.47
C VAL A 24 14.35 14.47 -9.91
N ARG A 25 14.98 13.34 -10.25
CA ARG A 25 14.59 12.03 -9.73
C ARG A 25 14.83 11.93 -8.22
N LEU A 26 15.96 12.41 -7.74
CA LEU A 26 16.26 12.42 -6.30
C LEU A 26 15.27 13.30 -5.52
N PHE A 27 14.92 14.47 -6.06
CA PHE A 27 13.92 15.34 -5.46
C PHE A 27 12.52 14.69 -5.47
N ALA A 28 12.12 14.07 -6.58
CA ALA A 28 10.86 13.34 -6.66
C ALA A 28 10.80 12.18 -5.66
N ALA A 29 11.91 11.43 -5.50
CA ALA A 29 12.02 10.37 -4.49
C ALA A 29 11.84 10.90 -3.09
N ALA A 30 12.54 11.98 -2.75
CA ALA A 30 12.45 12.63 -1.44
C ALA A 30 11.04 13.16 -1.18
N ALA A 31 10.39 13.73 -2.21
CA ALA A 31 9.01 14.23 -2.10
C ALA A 31 8.01 13.08 -1.87
N VAL A 32 8.11 11.97 -2.63
CA VAL A 32 7.28 10.78 -2.44
C VAL A 32 7.51 10.18 -1.06
N ALA A 33 8.76 10.05 -0.64
CA ALA A 33 9.10 9.57 0.69
C ALA A 33 8.51 10.45 1.79
N ALA A 34 8.62 11.77 1.66
CA ALA A 34 8.07 12.73 2.63
C ALA A 34 6.54 12.68 2.68
N VAL A 35 5.87 12.74 1.54
CA VAL A 35 4.39 12.70 1.45
C VAL A 35 3.83 11.38 2.01
N ALA A 36 4.53 10.27 1.78
CA ALA A 36 4.06 8.96 2.23
C ALA A 36 4.42 8.66 3.69
N ALA A 37 5.63 9.04 4.14
CA ALA A 37 6.13 8.67 5.47
C ALA A 37 5.83 9.71 6.55
N VAL A 38 5.76 11.01 6.23
CA VAL A 38 5.53 12.07 7.23
C VAL A 38 4.20 11.92 7.97
N PRO A 39 3.04 11.68 7.30
CA PRO A 39 1.78 11.47 8.02
C PRO A 39 1.82 10.27 8.97
N PHE A 40 2.50 9.18 8.55
CA PHE A 40 2.69 8.03 9.42
C PHE A 40 3.58 8.35 10.63
N ALA A 41 4.71 9.03 10.40
CA ALA A 41 5.62 9.42 11.47
C ALA A 41 4.94 10.37 12.49
N LEU A 42 4.15 11.33 12.00
CA LEU A 42 3.37 12.22 12.87
C LEU A 42 2.36 11.42 13.71
N LEU A 43 1.64 10.48 13.08
CA LEU A 43 0.70 9.63 13.80
C LEU A 43 1.42 8.75 14.83
N LEU A 44 2.58 8.20 14.48
CA LEU A 44 3.41 7.41 15.39
C LEU A 44 3.82 8.23 16.63
N VAL A 45 4.29 9.46 16.44
CA VAL A 45 4.64 10.37 17.55
C VAL A 45 3.42 10.64 18.44
N LEU A 46 2.23 10.84 17.87
CA LEU A 46 1.00 11.05 18.65
C LEU A 46 0.58 9.81 19.43
N VAL A 47 0.78 8.62 18.86
CA VAL A 47 0.47 7.33 19.51
C VAL A 47 1.46 7.09 20.65
N GLU A 48 2.76 7.19 20.42
CA GLU A 48 3.82 7.00 21.42
C GLU A 48 3.74 8.06 22.54
N GLY A 49 3.51 9.32 22.15
CA GLY A 49 3.31 10.43 23.10
C GLY A 49 1.99 10.39 23.83
N GLN A 50 1.16 9.37 23.59
CA GLN A 50 -0.15 9.19 24.24
C GLN A 50 -1.02 10.46 24.21
N TRP A 51 -1.03 11.17 23.09
CA TRP A 51 -1.74 12.43 22.91
C TRP A 51 -3.24 12.28 23.22
N GLN A 52 -3.70 13.01 24.23
CA GLN A 52 -5.04 12.80 24.83
C GLN A 52 -6.22 12.92 23.83
N PRO A 53 -6.24 13.88 22.87
CA PRO A 53 -7.33 13.93 21.90
C PRO A 53 -7.41 12.67 21.03
N LEU A 54 -6.26 12.09 20.61
CA LEU A 54 -6.23 10.87 19.81
C LEU A 54 -6.71 9.66 20.64
N ARG A 55 -6.29 9.57 21.90
CA ARG A 55 -6.74 8.51 22.82
C ARG A 55 -8.26 8.57 23.06
N ARG A 56 -8.82 9.78 23.22
CA ARG A 56 -10.27 9.97 23.36
C ARG A 56 -11.02 9.54 22.10
N LEU A 57 -10.48 9.88 20.91
CA LEU A 57 -11.03 9.45 19.64
C LEU A 57 -11.02 7.93 19.50
N ASP A 58 -9.89 7.29 19.79
CA ASP A 58 -9.70 5.84 19.77
C ASP A 58 -10.68 5.13 20.71
N ALA A 59 -10.69 5.53 21.98
CA ALA A 59 -11.56 4.93 22.99
C ALA A 59 -13.05 5.15 22.66
N GLY A 60 -13.43 6.39 22.31
CA GLY A 60 -14.82 6.71 21.98
C GLY A 60 -15.32 5.99 20.74
N THR A 61 -14.47 5.83 19.72
CA THR A 61 -14.83 5.08 18.50
C THR A 61 -14.95 3.59 18.80
N ALA A 62 -13.98 3.02 19.51
CA ALA A 62 -14.00 1.60 19.90
C ALA A 62 -15.25 1.26 20.73
N GLN A 63 -15.56 2.06 21.77
CA GLN A 63 -16.74 1.84 22.62
C GLN A 63 -18.06 1.91 21.85
N ARG A 64 -18.24 2.93 20.99
CA ARG A 64 -19.47 3.08 20.19
C ARG A 64 -19.71 1.92 19.25
N LEU A 65 -18.66 1.52 18.49
CA LEU A 65 -18.77 0.42 17.54
C LEU A 65 -18.92 -0.93 18.26
N HIS A 66 -18.25 -1.12 19.39
CA HIS A 66 -18.40 -2.32 20.20
C HIS A 66 -19.82 -2.47 20.77
N HIS A 67 -20.42 -1.39 21.28
CA HIS A 67 -21.81 -1.43 21.72
C HIS A 67 -22.75 -1.88 20.60
N THR A 68 -22.55 -1.38 19.36
CA THR A 68 -23.31 -1.83 18.19
C THR A 68 -23.04 -3.30 17.87
N ALA A 69 -21.79 -3.75 18.00
CA ALA A 69 -21.42 -5.12 17.73
C ALA A 69 -22.06 -6.12 18.72
N VAL A 70 -22.09 -5.78 20.00
CA VAL A 70 -22.70 -6.64 21.04
C VAL A 70 -24.23 -6.69 20.86
N THR A 71 -24.87 -5.56 20.56
CA THR A 71 -26.34 -5.47 20.44
C THR A 71 -26.90 -6.03 19.14
N HIS A 72 -26.05 -6.25 18.09
CA HIS A 72 -26.48 -6.74 16.79
C HIS A 72 -25.66 -7.97 16.33
N PRO A 73 -25.94 -9.19 16.85
CA PRO A 73 -25.13 -10.38 16.57
C PRO A 73 -25.03 -10.76 15.09
N ALA A 74 -26.11 -10.57 14.33
CA ALA A 74 -26.11 -10.85 12.88
C ALA A 74 -25.14 -9.93 12.12
N TRP A 75 -25.11 -8.65 12.47
CA TRP A 75 -24.15 -7.68 11.93
C TRP A 75 -22.72 -8.05 12.27
N THR A 76 -22.46 -8.43 13.51
CA THR A 76 -21.14 -8.87 13.99
C THR A 76 -20.67 -10.14 13.26
N SER A 77 -21.56 -11.10 13.04
CA SER A 77 -21.25 -12.32 12.26
C SER A 77 -20.90 -11.96 10.82
N PHE A 78 -21.60 -11.03 10.21
CA PHE A 78 -21.29 -10.54 8.85
C PHE A 78 -19.92 -9.83 8.81
N LEU A 79 -19.60 -8.96 9.79
CA LEU A 79 -18.28 -8.32 9.86
C LEU A 79 -17.15 -9.34 10.07
N ARG A 80 -17.36 -10.37 10.89
CA ARG A 80 -16.40 -11.47 11.04
C ARG A 80 -16.20 -12.23 9.74
N PHE A 81 -17.28 -12.57 9.04
CA PHE A 81 -17.18 -13.25 7.74
C PHE A 81 -16.34 -12.44 6.75
N LEU A 82 -16.60 -11.13 6.65
CA LEU A 82 -15.79 -10.26 5.79
C LEU A 82 -14.33 -10.19 6.23
N SER A 83 -14.07 -10.04 7.55
CA SER A 83 -12.73 -9.88 8.11
C SER A 83 -11.89 -11.14 8.04
N ASP A 84 -12.49 -12.30 8.29
CA ASP A 84 -11.77 -13.55 8.55
C ASP A 84 -11.74 -14.46 7.31
N TRP A 85 -12.60 -14.21 6.28
CA TRP A 85 -12.67 -15.00 5.07
C TRP A 85 -12.43 -14.20 3.78
N VAL A 86 -13.10 -13.04 3.64
CA VAL A 86 -13.02 -12.26 2.39
C VAL A 86 -11.75 -11.40 2.39
N TRP A 87 -11.47 -10.74 3.51
CA TRP A 87 -10.37 -9.77 3.66
C TRP A 87 -9.27 -10.24 4.61
N ASP A 88 -9.21 -11.55 4.88
CA ASP A 88 -8.15 -12.10 5.71
C ASP A 88 -6.77 -11.86 5.08
N PRO A 89 -5.77 -11.47 5.88
CA PRO A 89 -4.42 -11.23 5.38
C PRO A 89 -3.78 -12.42 4.67
N ALA A 90 -4.11 -13.68 5.06
CA ALA A 90 -3.60 -14.84 4.37
C ALA A 90 -4.23 -14.97 2.98
N VAL A 91 -5.54 -14.73 2.85
CA VAL A 91 -6.25 -14.72 1.56
C VAL A 91 -5.66 -13.66 0.63
N LEU A 92 -5.48 -12.43 1.12
CA LEU A 92 -4.94 -11.34 0.32
C LEU A 92 -3.48 -11.59 -0.10
N ARG A 93 -2.65 -12.10 0.82
CA ARG A 93 -1.26 -12.48 0.50
C ARG A 93 -1.20 -13.62 -0.51
N THR A 94 -2.09 -14.61 -0.38
CA THR A 94 -2.18 -15.71 -1.34
C THR A 94 -2.58 -15.19 -2.72
N ALA A 95 -3.53 -14.25 -2.81
CA ALA A 95 -3.90 -13.63 -4.08
C ALA A 95 -2.70 -12.91 -4.74
N VAL A 96 -1.92 -12.15 -3.95
CA VAL A 96 -0.70 -11.49 -4.45
C VAL A 96 0.37 -12.52 -4.85
N ALA A 97 0.54 -13.60 -4.09
CA ALA A 97 1.48 -14.67 -4.43
C ALA A 97 1.10 -15.37 -5.75
N LEU A 98 -0.19 -15.69 -5.93
CA LEU A 98 -0.70 -16.27 -7.19
C LEU A 98 -0.52 -15.30 -8.36
N LEU A 99 -0.81 -14.00 -8.17
CA LEU A 99 -0.53 -12.99 -9.18
C LEU A 99 0.96 -12.94 -9.53
N THR A 100 1.84 -12.97 -8.53
CA THR A 100 3.29 -12.96 -8.74
C THR A 100 3.75 -14.19 -9.53
N LEU A 101 3.26 -15.38 -9.19
CA LEU A 101 3.54 -16.62 -9.93
C LEU A 101 3.02 -16.55 -11.38
N TRP A 102 1.83 -16.01 -11.58
CA TRP A 102 1.29 -15.79 -12.92
C TRP A 102 2.16 -14.82 -13.73
N LEU A 103 2.66 -13.74 -13.14
CA LEU A 103 3.60 -12.80 -13.78
C LEU A 103 4.92 -13.48 -14.15
N VAL A 104 5.44 -14.35 -13.28
CA VAL A 104 6.63 -15.18 -13.57
C VAL A 104 6.37 -16.11 -14.76
N TYR A 105 5.24 -16.79 -14.79
CA TYR A 105 4.83 -17.64 -15.91
C TYR A 105 4.72 -16.84 -17.22
N ARG A 106 4.16 -15.62 -17.16
CA ARG A 106 4.06 -14.68 -18.28
C ARG A 106 5.40 -14.02 -18.65
N ARG A 107 6.48 -14.35 -17.95
CA ARG A 107 7.82 -13.75 -18.09
C ARG A 107 7.87 -12.24 -17.86
N ALA A 108 6.90 -11.69 -17.15
CA ALA A 108 6.86 -10.30 -16.70
C ALA A 108 7.68 -10.10 -15.43
N TRP A 109 8.98 -10.42 -15.49
CA TRP A 109 9.89 -10.54 -14.34
C TRP A 109 9.95 -9.29 -13.48
N ARG A 110 9.87 -8.10 -14.09
CA ARG A 110 9.93 -6.83 -13.36
C ARG A 110 8.70 -6.60 -12.50
N LEU A 111 7.50 -6.80 -13.08
CA LEU A 111 6.25 -6.72 -12.31
C LEU A 111 6.18 -7.80 -11.24
N ALA A 112 6.65 -9.01 -11.52
CA ALA A 112 6.76 -10.08 -10.54
C ALA A 112 7.68 -9.67 -9.38
N ALA A 113 8.85 -9.12 -9.68
CA ALA A 113 9.79 -8.63 -8.68
C ALA A 113 9.17 -7.49 -7.84
N TRP A 114 8.55 -6.50 -8.49
CA TRP A 114 7.89 -5.40 -7.79
C TRP A 114 6.76 -5.89 -6.88
N SER A 115 5.89 -6.78 -7.37
CA SER A 115 4.79 -7.38 -6.61
C SER A 115 5.31 -8.10 -5.37
N ALA A 116 6.34 -8.96 -5.53
CA ALA A 116 6.95 -9.68 -4.43
C ALA A 116 7.62 -8.74 -3.41
N VAL A 117 8.43 -7.78 -3.89
CA VAL A 117 9.13 -6.81 -3.02
C VAL A 117 8.14 -5.98 -2.23
N THR A 118 7.07 -5.47 -2.86
CA THR A 118 6.05 -4.66 -2.18
C THR A 118 5.35 -5.46 -1.08
N ALA A 119 4.94 -6.70 -1.37
CA ALA A 119 4.27 -7.56 -0.40
C ALA A 119 5.18 -7.93 0.78
N VAL A 120 6.43 -8.33 0.49
CA VAL A 120 7.41 -8.71 1.53
C VAL A 120 7.81 -7.51 2.37
N ALA A 121 8.15 -6.38 1.74
CA ALA A 121 8.50 -5.14 2.45
C ALA A 121 7.35 -4.68 3.36
N GLY A 122 6.10 -4.70 2.85
CA GLY A 122 4.93 -4.39 3.67
C GLY A 122 4.82 -5.29 4.90
N GLY A 123 4.98 -6.59 4.72
CA GLY A 123 4.93 -7.55 5.83
C GLY A 123 6.03 -7.32 6.88
N LEU A 124 7.29 -7.18 6.42
CA LEU A 124 8.45 -7.01 7.31
C LEU A 124 8.44 -5.65 8.04
N ILE A 125 8.16 -4.56 7.33
CA ILE A 125 8.09 -3.22 7.93
C ILE A 125 6.94 -3.16 8.94
N GLY A 126 5.77 -3.70 8.61
CA GLY A 126 4.65 -3.76 9.54
C GLY A 126 4.95 -4.58 10.79
N LEU A 127 5.65 -5.71 10.65
CA LEU A 127 6.09 -6.52 11.78
C LEU A 127 7.10 -5.75 12.64
N LEU A 128 8.09 -5.13 12.02
CA LEU A 128 9.12 -4.34 12.72
C LEU A 128 8.50 -3.21 13.53
N VAL A 129 7.63 -2.40 12.92
CA VAL A 129 6.96 -1.31 13.65
C VAL A 129 6.11 -1.86 14.79
N LYS A 130 5.40 -2.97 14.57
CA LYS A 130 4.58 -3.61 15.59
C LYS A 130 5.40 -4.06 16.80
N THR A 131 6.57 -4.64 16.58
CA THR A 131 7.47 -5.09 17.66
C THR A 131 8.22 -3.95 18.36
N VAL A 132 8.37 -2.79 17.72
CA VAL A 132 9.01 -1.61 18.33
C VAL A 132 8.01 -0.81 19.18
N VAL A 133 6.77 -0.64 18.67
CA VAL A 133 5.75 0.20 19.32
C VAL A 133 5.04 -0.54 20.46
N GLU A 134 4.89 -1.84 20.39
CA GLU A 134 4.31 -2.71 21.45
C GLU A 134 2.96 -2.23 22.01
N ARG A 135 2.17 -1.51 21.22
CA ARG A 135 0.90 -0.93 21.68
C ARG A 135 -0.11 -2.00 22.07
N ALA A 136 -0.71 -1.85 23.26
CA ALA A 136 -1.78 -2.72 23.72
C ALA A 136 -3.06 -2.56 22.88
N ARG A 137 -3.79 -3.66 22.69
CA ARG A 137 -5.10 -3.67 22.03
C ARG A 137 -6.21 -3.09 22.91
N PRO A 138 -7.37 -2.71 22.33
CA PRO A 138 -8.56 -2.41 23.11
C PRO A 138 -8.91 -3.57 24.05
N SER A 139 -9.12 -3.27 25.33
CA SER A 139 -9.69 -4.18 26.31
C SER A 139 -11.13 -3.75 26.57
N LEU A 140 -12.08 -4.44 25.95
CA LEU A 140 -13.50 -4.15 26.03
C LEU A 140 -14.21 -5.25 26.82
N GLU A 141 -15.27 -4.90 27.51
CA GLU A 141 -16.14 -5.87 28.15
C GLU A 141 -16.85 -6.70 27.08
N ASP A 142 -17.06 -7.99 27.31
CA ASP A 142 -17.69 -8.93 26.36
C ASP A 142 -17.08 -8.87 24.93
N PRO A 143 -15.80 -9.19 24.75
CA PRO A 143 -15.11 -9.03 23.48
C PRO A 143 -15.73 -9.92 22.41
N VAL A 144 -16.19 -9.31 21.31
CA VAL A 144 -16.79 -10.02 20.16
C VAL A 144 -15.75 -10.67 19.25
N ALA A 145 -14.49 -10.34 19.33
CA ALA A 145 -13.39 -10.96 18.59
C ALA A 145 -12.07 -10.83 19.37
N HIS A 146 -11.12 -11.72 19.07
CA HIS A 146 -9.80 -11.72 19.65
C HIS A 146 -8.73 -11.66 18.57
N ALA A 147 -7.60 -11.02 18.87
CA ALA A 147 -6.45 -11.02 17.99
C ALA A 147 -5.15 -11.04 18.82
N PRO A 148 -4.16 -11.86 18.48
CA PRO A 148 -2.91 -11.97 19.23
C PRO A 148 -1.97 -10.79 18.96
N GLY A 149 -1.01 -10.60 19.88
CA GLY A 149 0.10 -9.65 19.73
C GLY A 149 -0.32 -8.18 19.81
N PHE A 150 0.60 -7.30 19.46
CA PHE A 150 0.47 -5.85 19.57
C PHE A 150 -0.53 -5.24 18.57
N SER A 151 -1.01 -4.03 18.85
CA SER A 151 -2.10 -3.45 18.08
C SER A 151 -1.63 -2.53 16.94
N PHE A 152 -0.58 -1.72 17.14
CA PHE A 152 -0.13 -0.74 16.16
C PHE A 152 1.07 -1.21 15.33
N PRO A 153 1.08 -1.00 14.02
CA PRO A 153 -0.08 -0.66 13.18
C PRO A 153 -0.97 -1.87 12.91
N SER A 154 -2.19 -1.65 12.38
CA SER A 154 -3.08 -2.75 11.99
C SER A 154 -2.54 -3.54 10.81
N GLY A 155 -2.20 -4.82 11.06
CA GLY A 155 -1.68 -5.71 10.02
C GLY A 155 -2.71 -6.01 8.91
N HIS A 156 -4.01 -6.11 9.23
CA HIS A 156 -5.08 -6.27 8.26
C HIS A 156 -5.18 -5.05 7.34
N ALA A 157 -5.23 -3.83 7.93
CA ALA A 157 -5.32 -2.59 7.16
C ALA A 157 -4.10 -2.41 6.24
N MET A 158 -2.90 -2.67 6.75
CA MET A 158 -1.66 -2.58 5.96
C MET A 158 -1.61 -3.62 4.83
N THR A 159 -1.93 -4.89 5.14
CA THR A 159 -1.95 -5.96 4.12
C THR A 159 -3.01 -5.66 3.05
N ALA A 160 -4.20 -5.19 3.44
CA ALA A 160 -5.23 -4.81 2.48
C ALA A 160 -4.75 -3.68 1.55
N THR A 161 -4.16 -2.63 2.12
CA THR A 161 -3.63 -1.51 1.33
C THR A 161 -2.58 -1.96 0.32
N THR A 162 -1.57 -2.72 0.76
CA THR A 162 -0.50 -3.20 -0.12
C THR A 162 -1.01 -4.21 -1.15
N SER A 163 -1.87 -5.15 -0.75
CA SER A 163 -2.37 -6.20 -1.64
C SER A 163 -3.33 -5.65 -2.70
N PHE A 164 -4.32 -4.83 -2.31
CA PHE A 164 -5.23 -4.22 -3.28
C PHE A 164 -4.52 -3.26 -4.22
N ALA A 165 -3.50 -2.52 -3.75
CA ALA A 165 -2.69 -1.68 -4.62
C ALA A 165 -1.89 -2.52 -5.64
N VAL A 166 -1.24 -3.62 -5.20
CA VAL A 166 -0.52 -4.51 -6.12
C VAL A 166 -1.46 -5.14 -7.14
N LEU A 167 -2.58 -5.72 -6.69
CA LEU A 167 -3.57 -6.34 -7.58
C LEU A 167 -4.10 -5.32 -8.59
N LEU A 168 -4.49 -4.13 -8.12
CA LEU A 168 -5.04 -3.09 -8.96
C LEU A 168 -4.02 -2.62 -10.01
N LEU A 169 -2.83 -2.19 -9.58
CA LEU A 169 -1.83 -1.58 -10.46
C LEU A 169 -1.27 -2.58 -11.51
N VAL A 170 -1.24 -3.87 -11.18
CA VAL A 170 -0.80 -4.91 -12.12
C VAL A 170 -1.92 -5.31 -13.10
N LEU A 171 -3.16 -5.42 -12.62
CA LEU A 171 -4.27 -5.91 -13.44
C LEU A 171 -5.00 -4.80 -14.22
N LEU A 172 -4.83 -3.55 -13.81
CA LEU A 172 -5.54 -2.40 -14.42
C LEU A 172 -5.33 -2.26 -15.94
N PRO A 173 -4.12 -2.53 -16.51
CA PRO A 173 -3.94 -2.53 -17.96
C PRO A 173 -4.84 -3.52 -18.70
N LEU A 174 -5.19 -4.65 -18.08
CA LEU A 174 -6.05 -5.70 -18.65
C LEU A 174 -7.54 -5.32 -18.60
N VAL A 175 -7.90 -4.25 -17.86
CA VAL A 175 -9.28 -3.82 -17.67
C VAL A 175 -9.62 -2.72 -18.69
N PRO A 176 -10.75 -2.84 -19.42
CA PRO A 176 -11.22 -1.78 -20.29
C PRO A 176 -11.34 -0.44 -19.55
N ARG A 177 -10.95 0.66 -20.18
CA ARG A 177 -10.88 1.99 -19.53
C ARG A 177 -12.17 2.40 -18.82
N ALA A 178 -13.33 2.04 -19.38
CA ALA A 178 -14.63 2.33 -18.79
C ALA A 178 -14.85 1.71 -17.39
N TRP A 179 -14.20 0.58 -17.07
CA TRP A 179 -14.36 -0.14 -15.81
C TRP A 179 -13.28 0.21 -14.77
N ARG A 180 -12.20 0.90 -15.16
CA ARG A 180 -11.10 1.25 -14.25
C ARG A 180 -11.55 2.05 -13.04
N PRO A 181 -12.46 3.06 -13.15
CA PRO A 181 -12.97 3.77 -11.98
C PRO A 181 -13.68 2.84 -10.98
N LEU A 182 -14.42 1.85 -11.49
CA LEU A 182 -15.08 0.87 -10.62
C LEU A 182 -14.05 0.00 -9.88
N CYS A 183 -12.96 -0.42 -10.56
CA CYS A 183 -11.87 -1.15 -9.91
C CYS A 183 -11.20 -0.33 -8.79
N TRP A 184 -10.97 0.96 -9.04
CA TRP A 184 -10.46 1.88 -8.02
C TRP A 184 -11.43 2.02 -6.85
N CYS A 185 -12.72 2.24 -7.11
CA CYS A 185 -13.73 2.32 -6.06
C CYS A 185 -13.79 1.02 -5.24
N ALA A 186 -13.79 -0.13 -5.90
CA ALA A 186 -13.81 -1.43 -5.22
C ALA A 186 -12.59 -1.66 -4.33
N ALA A 187 -11.39 -1.30 -4.80
CA ALA A 187 -10.17 -1.40 -4.01
C ALA A 187 -10.20 -0.47 -2.79
N VAL A 188 -10.58 0.80 -2.97
CA VAL A 188 -10.68 1.78 -1.88
C VAL A 188 -11.73 1.34 -0.86
N LEU A 189 -12.93 0.93 -1.30
CA LEU A 189 -13.99 0.47 -0.41
C LEU A 189 -13.58 -0.79 0.35
N SER A 190 -12.84 -1.71 -0.28
CA SER A 190 -12.30 -2.90 0.41
C SER A 190 -11.29 -2.50 1.48
N VAL A 191 -10.34 -1.61 1.19
CA VAL A 191 -9.34 -1.14 2.15
C VAL A 191 -10.01 -0.43 3.34
N LEU A 192 -10.97 0.45 3.09
CA LEU A 192 -11.74 1.13 4.14
C LEU A 192 -12.59 0.13 4.93
N GLY A 193 -13.24 -0.81 4.24
CA GLY A 193 -14.06 -1.86 4.84
C GLY A 193 -13.25 -2.77 5.78
N VAL A 194 -12.05 -3.20 5.35
CA VAL A 194 -11.12 -3.93 6.23
C VAL A 194 -10.85 -3.12 7.50
N GLY A 195 -10.45 -1.86 7.36
CA GLY A 195 -10.17 -1.02 8.52
C GLY A 195 -11.38 -0.88 9.45
N PHE A 196 -12.56 -0.63 8.89
CA PHE A 196 -13.80 -0.55 9.64
C PHE A 196 -14.09 -1.83 10.42
N THR A 197 -13.96 -3.01 9.78
CA THR A 197 -14.22 -4.28 10.49
C THR A 197 -13.31 -4.47 11.70
N ARG A 198 -12.03 -4.03 11.62
CA ARG A 198 -11.07 -4.19 12.72
C ARG A 198 -11.40 -3.32 13.93
N VAL A 199 -11.90 -2.10 13.71
CA VAL A 199 -12.35 -1.22 14.79
C VAL A 199 -13.70 -1.70 15.35
N ALA A 200 -14.64 -2.05 14.46
CA ALA A 200 -15.98 -2.51 14.86
C ALA A 200 -15.95 -3.82 15.64
N LEU A 201 -15.04 -4.73 15.31
CA LEU A 201 -14.80 -5.97 16.07
C LEU A 201 -13.99 -5.74 17.36
N GLY A 202 -13.57 -4.52 17.67
CA GLY A 202 -12.89 -4.17 18.93
C GLY A 202 -11.46 -4.69 19.05
N VAL A 203 -10.82 -5.10 17.95
CA VAL A 203 -9.46 -5.69 17.96
C VAL A 203 -8.35 -4.68 17.65
N HIS A 204 -8.69 -3.49 17.16
CA HIS A 204 -7.78 -2.39 16.86
C HIS A 204 -8.38 -1.03 17.24
N TRP A 205 -7.51 -0.11 17.61
CA TRP A 205 -7.85 1.30 17.71
C TRP A 205 -8.03 1.90 16.32
N PHE A 206 -8.81 2.98 16.20
CA PHE A 206 -8.97 3.70 14.93
C PHE A 206 -7.61 4.17 14.37
N SER A 207 -6.74 4.71 15.24
CA SER A 207 -5.40 5.15 14.86
C SER A 207 -4.47 4.02 14.40
N ASP A 208 -4.66 2.76 14.89
CA ASP A 208 -3.90 1.61 14.38
C ASP A 208 -4.24 1.33 12.91
N VAL A 209 -5.50 1.48 12.56
CA VAL A 209 -6.00 1.28 11.19
C VAL A 209 -5.46 2.35 10.26
N VAL A 210 -5.56 3.62 10.68
CA VAL A 210 -4.99 4.76 9.93
C VAL A 210 -3.48 4.57 9.76
N GLY A 211 -2.76 4.16 10.81
CA GLY A 211 -1.34 3.83 10.74
C GLY A 211 -1.04 2.72 9.72
N GLY A 212 -1.87 1.67 9.68
CA GLY A 212 -1.76 0.60 8.70
C GLY A 212 -1.96 1.08 7.26
N TRP A 213 -2.95 1.93 7.01
CA TRP A 213 -3.18 2.53 5.70
C TRP A 213 -2.03 3.43 5.27
N LEU A 214 -1.58 4.34 6.14
CA LEU A 214 -0.49 5.27 5.84
C LEU A 214 0.82 4.54 5.55
N LEU A 215 1.17 3.56 6.38
CA LEU A 215 2.40 2.79 6.19
C LEU A 215 2.31 1.91 4.94
N GLY A 216 1.15 1.30 4.68
CA GLY A 216 0.90 0.53 3.45
C GLY A 216 1.02 1.39 2.20
N LEU A 217 0.42 2.59 2.20
CA LEU A 217 0.55 3.56 1.11
C LEU A 217 1.99 4.03 0.92
N ALA A 218 2.73 4.27 2.02
CA ALA A 218 4.14 4.63 1.96
C ALA A 218 4.99 3.55 1.27
N VAL A 219 4.79 2.29 1.64
CA VAL A 219 5.49 1.15 1.02
C VAL A 219 5.16 1.05 -0.47
N VAL A 220 3.86 1.11 -0.83
CA VAL A 220 3.44 1.07 -2.24
C VAL A 220 4.02 2.22 -3.04
N ALA A 221 3.92 3.46 -2.52
CA ALA A 221 4.42 4.65 -3.21
C ALA A 221 5.93 4.59 -3.45
N LEU A 222 6.71 4.20 -2.44
CA LEU A 222 8.16 4.08 -2.54
C LEU A 222 8.59 2.97 -3.51
N THR A 223 7.95 1.81 -3.45
CA THR A 223 8.27 0.70 -4.34
C THR A 223 7.82 0.96 -5.78
N ALA A 224 6.65 1.59 -5.98
CA ALA A 224 6.18 2.00 -7.30
C ALA A 224 7.08 3.08 -7.91
N TRP A 225 7.51 4.06 -7.10
CA TRP A 225 8.48 5.05 -7.54
C TRP A 225 9.82 4.42 -7.95
N ALA A 226 10.35 3.48 -7.15
CA ALA A 226 11.58 2.76 -7.50
C ALA A 226 11.42 1.95 -8.80
N PHE A 227 10.25 1.36 -9.01
CA PHE A 227 9.92 0.64 -10.24
C PHE A 227 9.86 1.59 -11.45
N GLU A 228 9.22 2.76 -11.34
CA GLU A 228 9.17 3.75 -12.41
C GLU A 228 10.57 4.33 -12.72
N ALA A 229 11.41 4.53 -11.70
CA ALA A 229 12.79 4.93 -11.91
C ALA A 229 13.56 3.88 -12.71
N TRP A 230 13.37 2.59 -12.40
CA TRP A 230 13.96 1.48 -13.15
C TRP A 230 13.44 1.44 -14.61
N ARG A 231 12.13 1.62 -14.84
CA ARG A 231 11.55 1.72 -16.21
C ARG A 231 12.21 2.82 -17.04
N ALA A 232 12.36 4.00 -16.43
CA ALA A 232 12.98 5.14 -17.10
C ALA A 232 14.46 4.88 -17.48
N ASP A 233 15.20 4.12 -16.68
CA ASP A 233 16.60 3.76 -16.96
C ASP A 233 16.75 2.84 -18.17
N ILE A 234 15.75 2.00 -18.43
CA ILE A 234 15.71 1.13 -19.63
C ILE A 234 15.02 1.79 -20.83
N GLY A 235 14.75 3.11 -20.77
CA GLY A 235 14.23 3.90 -21.89
C GLY A 235 12.72 3.81 -22.10
N ARG A 236 11.94 3.26 -21.17
CA ARG A 236 10.47 3.26 -21.22
C ARG A 236 9.92 4.60 -20.75
N GLY A 237 8.82 5.04 -21.37
CA GLY A 237 8.09 6.26 -20.96
C GLY A 237 7.44 6.11 -19.58
N HIS A 238 7.07 7.24 -18.97
CA HIS A 238 6.28 7.23 -17.73
C HIS A 238 4.88 6.67 -18.01
N ALA A 239 4.41 5.77 -17.12
CA ALA A 239 3.03 5.33 -17.12
C ALA A 239 2.21 6.18 -16.14
N GLU A 240 0.95 6.47 -16.49
CA GLU A 240 0.01 7.07 -15.55
C GLU A 240 -0.49 6.01 -14.57
N VAL A 241 -0.62 6.35 -13.29
CA VAL A 241 -1.12 5.41 -12.27
C VAL A 241 -2.50 4.86 -12.61
N SER A 242 -3.31 5.64 -13.32
CA SER A 242 -4.61 5.24 -13.85
C SER A 242 -4.56 4.15 -14.93
N ASP A 243 -3.41 3.96 -15.58
CA ASP A 243 -3.19 2.97 -16.62
C ASP A 243 -2.44 1.73 -16.12
N GLY A 244 -1.99 1.72 -14.86
CA GLY A 244 -1.18 0.65 -14.25
C GLY A 244 0.31 0.85 -14.47
N LEU A 245 1.12 -0.11 -13.98
CA LEU A 245 2.59 0.06 -13.93
C LEU A 245 3.32 -0.29 -15.25
N GLU A 246 2.81 -1.22 -16.03
CA GLU A 246 3.38 -1.59 -17.35
C GLU A 246 2.27 -1.78 -18.38
N PRO A 247 1.60 -0.71 -18.82
CA PRO A 247 0.49 -0.83 -19.78
C PRO A 247 0.94 -1.42 -21.12
N GLU A 248 2.22 -1.30 -21.49
CA GLU A 248 2.78 -1.82 -22.73
C GLU A 248 2.80 -3.36 -22.81
N LEU A 249 2.63 -4.07 -21.69
CA LEU A 249 2.53 -5.54 -21.73
C LEU A 249 1.26 -6.03 -22.42
N VAL A 250 0.24 -5.20 -22.53
CA VAL A 250 -1.02 -5.52 -23.22
C VAL A 250 -0.87 -5.29 -24.73
N ASP A 251 -0.10 -4.27 -25.11
CA ASP A 251 0.11 -3.88 -26.52
C ASP A 251 1.15 -4.78 -27.22
N ALA A 252 1.89 -5.62 -26.49
CA ALA A 252 2.95 -6.48 -27.01
C ALA A 252 2.45 -7.79 -27.65
N HIS A 253 1.15 -8.01 -27.80
CA HIS A 253 0.62 -9.08 -28.62
C HIS A 253 0.46 -8.55 -30.04
N PRO A 254 1.28 -9.02 -31.04
CA PRO A 254 0.94 -8.82 -32.43
C PRO A 254 -0.41 -9.51 -32.65
N GLU A 255 -1.36 -8.76 -33.19
CA GLU A 255 -2.58 -9.35 -33.72
C GLU A 255 -2.19 -10.43 -34.74
N PRO A 256 -2.88 -11.58 -34.81
CA PRO A 256 -2.57 -12.68 -35.70
C PRO A 256 -2.76 -12.31 -37.17
#